data_3599c2ecdbe99492b4c2e95a74b7e473
#
_entry.id   3599c2ecdbe99492b4c2e95a74b7e473
#
_cell.length_a   1.000
_cell.length_b   1.000
_cell.length_c   1.000
_cell.angle_alpha   90.00
_cell.angle_beta   90.00
_cell.angle_gamma   90.00
#
_symmetry.space_group_name_H-M   'P 1'
#
loop_
_entity.id
_entity.type
_entity.pdbx_description
1 polymer ?
#
loop_
_entity_poly.entity_id
_entity_poly.type
_entity_poly.pdbx_seq_one_letter_code
_entity_poly.pdbx_strand_id
1 'polypeptide(L)'
;MLNSRQQLSMFVPVQAATELEQVRRVVDPVQSSLIPAHITLCREDELRGLPAIRNRLQNLHLPAISLSFAPAEIFYEHGLIMHCIAGEHAFLHLREFVLDSKNIRAQHPHLTLAHPRNPKAPGNSLEVAANLPTPLQLVFPSICLIEQSGDYPWRVLEAYALKGGV
;
A
#
# COMPACT_ATOMS: atom_id res chain seq x y z
N MET A 1 -0.38 19.68 -19.99
CA MET A 1 0.50 18.76 -19.23
C MET A 1 -0.36 17.80 -18.43
N LEU A 2 -0.07 16.51 -18.50
CA LEU A 2 -0.71 15.55 -17.60
C LEU A 2 -0.23 15.82 -16.17
N ASN A 3 -1.19 15.90 -15.26
CA ASN A 3 -0.86 16.04 -13.85
C ASN A 3 -0.21 14.75 -13.36
N SER A 4 0.99 14.85 -12.78
CA SER A 4 1.75 13.71 -12.26
C SER A 4 1.73 13.76 -10.74
N ARG A 5 1.55 12.63 -10.11
CA ARG A 5 1.58 12.48 -8.64
C ARG A 5 2.49 11.32 -8.25
N GLN A 6 3.13 11.46 -7.11
CA GLN A 6 4.08 10.46 -6.57
C GLN A 6 3.68 10.06 -5.16
N GLN A 7 4.02 8.86 -4.79
CA GLN A 7 3.87 8.36 -3.42
C GLN A 7 4.91 7.29 -3.12
N LEU A 8 5.13 7.04 -1.84
CA LEU A 8 5.87 5.86 -1.37
C LEU A 8 4.88 4.77 -1.02
N SER A 9 5.06 3.61 -1.62
CA SER A 9 4.21 2.45 -1.40
C SER A 9 5.04 1.19 -1.16
N MET A 10 4.42 0.22 -0.52
CA MET A 10 4.98 -1.09 -0.28
C MET A 10 4.09 -2.12 -0.94
N PHE A 11 4.60 -2.80 -1.96
CA PHE A 11 3.83 -3.81 -2.69
C PHE A 11 3.81 -5.14 -1.96
N VAL A 12 2.67 -5.80 -2.04
CA VAL A 12 2.55 -7.18 -1.60
C VAL A 12 3.44 -8.05 -2.51
N PRO A 13 4.33 -8.89 -1.95
CA PRO A 13 5.16 -9.78 -2.76
C PRO A 13 4.32 -10.64 -3.69
N VAL A 14 4.79 -10.83 -4.92
CA VAL A 14 4.03 -11.55 -5.98
C VAL A 14 3.56 -12.93 -5.51
N GLN A 15 4.38 -13.64 -4.75
CA GLN A 15 4.07 -14.98 -4.23
C GLN A 15 2.88 -14.96 -3.24
N ALA A 16 2.72 -13.87 -2.49
CA ALA A 16 1.66 -13.70 -1.51
C ALA A 16 0.43 -12.97 -2.08
N ALA A 17 0.53 -12.38 -3.27
CA ALA A 17 -0.49 -11.51 -3.86
C ALA A 17 -1.54 -12.25 -4.68
N THR A 18 -1.34 -13.52 -5.01
CA THR A 18 -2.17 -14.25 -6.00
C THR A 18 -3.66 -14.18 -5.67
N GLU A 19 -4.05 -14.56 -4.46
CA GLU A 19 -5.45 -14.55 -4.02
C GLU A 19 -6.01 -13.12 -3.90
N LEU A 20 -5.21 -12.20 -3.37
CA LEU A 20 -5.57 -10.79 -3.29
C LEU A 20 -5.87 -10.20 -4.67
N GLU A 21 -5.02 -10.47 -5.65
CA GLU A 21 -5.19 -9.96 -7.01
C GLU A 21 -6.40 -10.59 -7.71
N GLN A 22 -6.71 -11.85 -7.44
CA GLN A 22 -7.93 -12.48 -7.94
C GLN A 22 -9.17 -11.77 -7.42
N VAL A 23 -9.21 -11.49 -6.12
CA VAL A 23 -10.31 -10.72 -5.50
C VAL A 23 -10.41 -9.32 -6.09
N ARG A 24 -9.28 -8.60 -6.19
CA ARG A 24 -9.25 -7.23 -6.71
C ARG A 24 -9.74 -7.13 -8.15
N ARG A 25 -9.42 -8.09 -9.01
CA ARG A 25 -9.91 -8.13 -10.39
C ARG A 25 -11.43 -8.27 -10.48
N VAL A 26 -12.04 -8.93 -9.52
CA VAL A 26 -13.49 -9.10 -9.46
C VAL A 26 -14.17 -7.85 -8.90
N VAL A 27 -13.67 -7.34 -7.75
CA VAL A 27 -14.34 -6.26 -7.02
C VAL A 27 -14.04 -4.88 -7.57
N ASP A 28 -12.85 -4.67 -8.15
CA ASP A 28 -12.45 -3.39 -8.75
C ASP A 28 -11.45 -3.62 -9.89
N PRO A 29 -11.92 -4.04 -11.06
CA PRO A 29 -11.03 -4.29 -12.21
C PRO A 29 -10.29 -3.04 -12.69
N VAL A 30 -10.88 -1.86 -12.53
CA VAL A 30 -10.24 -0.59 -12.90
C VAL A 30 -9.00 -0.36 -12.04
N GLN A 31 -9.16 -0.37 -10.72
CA GLN A 31 -8.03 -0.17 -9.80
C GLN A 31 -6.99 -1.28 -9.91
N SER A 32 -7.43 -2.51 -10.09
CA SER A 32 -6.53 -3.66 -10.29
C SER A 32 -5.63 -3.49 -11.52
N SER A 33 -6.12 -2.86 -12.58
CA SER A 33 -5.34 -2.57 -13.78
C SER A 33 -4.36 -1.41 -13.62
N LEU A 34 -4.61 -0.52 -12.65
CA LEU A 34 -3.79 0.68 -12.44
C LEU A 34 -2.60 0.45 -11.50
N ILE A 35 -2.78 -0.40 -10.49
CA ILE A 35 -1.76 -0.61 -9.47
C ILE A 35 -1.93 -1.99 -8.81
N PRO A 36 -0.84 -2.75 -8.61
CA PRO A 36 -0.87 -3.99 -7.84
C PRO A 36 -1.26 -3.79 -6.37
N ALA A 37 -1.60 -4.86 -5.68
CA ALA A 37 -1.90 -4.85 -4.25
C ALA A 37 -0.74 -4.25 -3.44
N HIS A 38 -1.05 -3.26 -2.60
CA HIS A 38 -0.06 -2.48 -1.87
C HIS A 38 -0.65 -1.85 -0.61
N ILE A 39 0.25 -1.38 0.25
CA ILE A 39 -0.08 -0.38 1.27
C ILE A 39 0.62 0.94 0.93
N THR A 40 -0.01 2.07 1.24
CA THR A 40 0.61 3.38 1.07
C THR A 40 1.39 3.74 2.31
N LEU A 41 2.68 3.98 2.15
CA LEU A 41 3.56 4.40 3.24
C LEU A 41 3.50 5.91 3.46
N CYS A 42 3.70 6.70 2.39
CA CYS A 42 3.64 8.16 2.44
C CYS A 42 2.89 8.69 1.23
N ARG A 43 1.95 9.59 1.46
CA ARG A 43 1.16 10.23 0.42
C ARG A 43 1.97 11.36 -0.25
N GLU A 44 1.53 11.77 -1.43
CA GLU A 44 2.17 12.84 -2.19
C GLU A 44 2.39 14.13 -1.38
N ASP A 45 1.39 14.55 -0.63
CA ASP A 45 1.44 15.78 0.18
C ASP A 45 2.42 15.70 1.36
N GLU A 46 2.89 14.52 1.70
CA GLU A 46 3.91 14.27 2.72
C GLU A 46 5.35 14.25 2.16
N LEU A 47 5.53 14.12 0.84
CA LEU A 47 6.84 13.98 0.20
C LEU A 47 7.55 15.33 -0.04
N ARG A 48 7.62 16.15 1.00
CA ARG A 48 8.33 17.41 0.96
C ARG A 48 9.82 17.16 1.09
N GLY A 49 10.63 17.79 0.23
CA GLY A 49 12.08 17.59 0.25
C GLY A 49 12.47 16.18 -0.24
N LEU A 50 11.95 15.77 -1.37
CA LEU A 50 12.19 14.46 -1.97
C LEU A 50 13.65 14.04 -2.05
N PRO A 51 14.63 14.95 -2.39
CA PRO A 51 16.06 14.58 -2.39
C PRO A 51 16.55 14.08 -1.01
N ALA A 52 16.12 14.70 0.07
CA ALA A 52 16.48 14.26 1.43
C ALA A 52 15.80 12.92 1.79
N ILE A 53 14.56 12.72 1.38
CA ILE A 53 13.84 11.45 1.54
C ILE A 53 14.57 10.33 0.78
N ARG A 54 14.95 10.56 -0.47
CA ARG A 54 15.74 9.61 -1.26
C ARG A 54 17.05 9.23 -0.59
N ASN A 55 17.75 10.22 -0.05
CA ASN A 55 19.01 9.97 0.67
C ASN A 55 18.78 9.08 1.89
N ARG A 56 17.75 9.32 2.68
CA ARG A 56 17.40 8.45 3.81
C ARG A 56 17.05 7.03 3.38
N LEU A 57 16.26 6.90 2.31
CA LEU A 57 15.89 5.59 1.76
C LEU A 57 17.09 4.81 1.22
N GLN A 58 18.03 5.47 0.57
CA GLN A 58 19.27 4.85 0.06
C GLN A 58 20.17 4.33 1.19
N ASN A 59 20.12 4.97 2.36
CA ASN A 59 20.90 4.62 3.54
C ASN A 59 20.06 3.86 4.60
N LEU A 60 18.95 3.29 4.18
CA LEU A 60 18.01 2.60 5.06
C LEU A 60 18.57 1.27 5.54
N HIS A 61 18.59 1.07 6.85
CA HIS A 61 18.98 -0.17 7.53
C HIS A 61 17.90 -0.62 8.51
N LEU A 62 16.69 -0.82 7.99
CA LEU A 62 15.56 -1.32 8.76
C LEU A 62 15.09 -2.65 8.17
N PRO A 63 14.60 -3.58 9.01
CA PRO A 63 14.14 -4.88 8.53
C PRO A 63 12.85 -4.77 7.72
N ALA A 64 12.55 -5.81 6.96
CA ALA A 64 11.24 -5.99 6.34
C ALA A 64 10.14 -5.89 7.39
N ILE A 65 8.99 -5.33 7.00
CA ILE A 65 7.85 -5.14 7.90
C ILE A 65 6.87 -6.29 7.73
N SER A 66 6.50 -6.91 8.87
CA SER A 66 5.43 -7.91 8.92
C SER A 66 4.16 -7.27 9.45
N LEU A 67 3.08 -7.35 8.69
CA LEU A 67 1.77 -6.82 9.07
C LEU A 67 0.72 -7.92 8.96
N SER A 68 -0.25 -7.87 9.86
CA SER A 68 -1.44 -8.72 9.82
C SER A 68 -2.67 -7.85 9.58
N PHE A 69 -3.58 -8.35 8.73
CA PHE A 69 -4.78 -7.62 8.33
C PHE A 69 -6.03 -8.36 8.75
N ALA A 70 -7.03 -7.60 9.19
CA ALA A 70 -8.36 -8.08 9.49
C ALA A 70 -9.12 -8.50 8.21
N PRO A 71 -10.22 -9.25 8.33
CA PRO A 71 -11.10 -9.50 7.20
C PRO A 71 -11.54 -8.21 6.51
N ALA A 72 -11.86 -8.31 5.22
CA ALA A 72 -12.37 -7.18 4.44
C ALA A 72 -13.66 -6.63 5.04
N GLU A 73 -13.81 -5.31 5.00
CA GLU A 73 -15.03 -4.61 5.40
C GLU A 73 -15.40 -3.54 4.38
N ILE A 74 -16.65 -3.12 4.40
CA ILE A 74 -17.16 -2.05 3.53
C ILE A 74 -16.59 -0.71 4.00
N PHE A 75 -16.16 0.08 3.01
CA PHE A 75 -15.54 1.36 3.22
C PHE A 75 -16.16 2.38 2.25
N TYR A 76 -16.84 3.41 2.75
CA TYR A 76 -17.53 4.41 1.93
C TYR A 76 -18.36 3.81 0.80
N GLU A 77 -19.44 3.13 1.10
CA GLU A 77 -20.45 2.56 0.19
C GLU A 77 -19.91 1.54 -0.84
N HIS A 78 -18.89 1.89 -1.61
CA HIS A 78 -18.39 1.10 -2.75
C HIS A 78 -17.02 0.47 -2.50
N GLY A 79 -16.30 0.91 -1.49
CA GLY A 79 -14.97 0.43 -1.17
C GLY A 79 -14.99 -0.85 -0.36
N LEU A 80 -13.92 -1.64 -0.52
CA LEU A 80 -13.58 -2.76 0.36
C LEU A 80 -12.15 -2.58 0.85
N ILE A 81 -11.96 -2.68 2.15
CA ILE A 81 -10.67 -2.43 2.80
C ILE A 81 -10.37 -3.51 3.83
N MET A 82 -9.08 -3.81 4.00
CA MET A 82 -8.58 -4.67 5.07
C MET A 82 -7.67 -3.83 5.97
N HIS A 83 -8.06 -3.63 7.22
CA HIS A 83 -7.28 -2.87 8.19
C HIS A 83 -6.18 -3.69 8.85
N CYS A 84 -5.04 -3.07 9.13
CA CYS A 84 -3.98 -3.67 9.91
C CYS A 84 -4.43 -3.89 11.35
N ILE A 85 -4.13 -5.07 11.90
CA ILE A 85 -4.42 -5.45 13.28
C ILE A 85 -3.16 -5.83 14.06
N ALA A 86 -2.01 -5.98 13.41
CA ALA A 86 -0.73 -6.23 14.07
C ALA A 86 0.44 -5.73 13.21
N GLY A 87 1.50 -5.25 13.86
CA GLY A 87 2.72 -4.75 13.20
C GLY A 87 2.71 -3.25 12.91
N GLU A 88 1.67 -2.54 13.26
CA GLU A 88 1.51 -1.10 12.99
C GLU A 88 2.64 -0.24 13.56
N HIS A 89 3.21 -0.64 14.70
CA HIS A 89 4.32 0.09 15.32
C HIS A 89 5.55 0.17 14.41
N ALA A 90 5.90 -0.94 13.75
CA ALA A 90 7.01 -0.96 12.79
C ALA A 90 6.74 -0.07 11.57
N PHE A 91 5.51 -0.05 11.09
CA PHE A 91 5.07 0.84 10.01
C PHE A 91 5.19 2.32 10.41
N LEU A 92 4.72 2.68 11.60
CA LEU A 92 4.84 4.05 12.11
C LEU A 92 6.31 4.46 12.24
N HIS A 93 7.14 3.60 12.80
CA HIS A 93 8.59 3.86 12.94
C HIS A 93 9.26 4.10 11.58
N LEU A 94 8.88 3.32 10.57
CA LEU A 94 9.38 3.51 9.22
C LEU A 94 8.94 4.86 8.64
N ARG A 95 7.69 5.27 8.82
CA ARG A 95 7.20 6.58 8.39
C ARG A 95 7.96 7.73 9.07
N GLU A 96 8.15 7.65 10.39
CA GLU A 96 8.91 8.64 11.14
C GLU A 96 10.36 8.77 10.62
N PHE A 97 11.00 7.65 10.32
CA PHE A 97 12.34 7.64 9.74
C PHE A 97 12.37 8.29 8.36
N VAL A 98 11.47 7.90 7.47
CA VAL A 98 11.40 8.41 6.09
C VAL A 98 11.13 9.91 6.06
N LEU A 99 10.19 10.38 6.90
CA LEU A 99 9.77 11.77 6.96
C LEU A 99 10.64 12.62 7.89
N ASP A 100 11.59 12.00 8.61
CA ASP A 100 12.46 12.65 9.59
C ASP A 100 11.69 13.50 10.59
N SER A 101 10.60 12.95 11.11
CA SER A 101 9.72 13.64 12.05
C SER A 101 8.89 12.67 12.85
N LYS A 102 8.67 12.99 14.12
CA LYS A 102 7.67 12.32 14.97
C LYS A 102 6.32 13.02 14.98
N ASN A 103 6.26 14.23 14.45
CA ASN A 103 5.02 15.00 14.32
C ASN A 103 4.45 14.81 12.90
N ILE A 104 3.99 13.60 12.62
CA ILE A 104 3.45 13.20 11.31
C ILE A 104 1.97 12.87 11.43
N ARG A 105 1.28 12.95 10.30
CA ARG A 105 -0.13 12.56 10.20
C ARG A 105 -0.30 11.10 10.64
N ALA A 106 -1.31 10.84 11.45
CA ALA A 106 -1.72 9.47 11.76
C ALA A 106 -2.17 8.78 10.47
N GLN A 107 -1.60 7.63 10.20
CA GLN A 107 -1.97 6.79 9.06
C GLN A 107 -1.90 5.33 9.49
N HIS A 108 -3.05 4.65 9.35
CA HIS A 108 -3.14 3.21 9.63
C HIS A 108 -2.88 2.43 8.36
N PRO A 109 -1.99 1.43 8.37
CA PRO A 109 -1.77 0.60 7.20
C PRO A 109 -3.06 -0.14 6.83
N HIS A 110 -3.36 -0.18 5.55
CA HIS A 110 -4.52 -0.89 5.04
C HIS A 110 -4.30 -1.37 3.61
N LEU A 111 -4.98 -2.44 3.25
CA LEU A 111 -5.07 -2.93 1.89
C LEU A 111 -6.42 -2.53 1.31
N THR A 112 -6.40 -1.87 0.16
CA THR A 112 -7.61 -1.53 -0.57
C THR A 112 -7.89 -2.63 -1.60
N LEU A 113 -9.02 -3.31 -1.45
CA LEU A 113 -9.49 -4.30 -2.41
C LEU A 113 -10.32 -3.63 -3.51
N ALA A 114 -11.24 -2.74 -3.11
CA ALA A 114 -12.02 -1.90 -4.02
C ALA A 114 -11.97 -0.45 -3.56
N HIS A 115 -11.66 0.46 -4.48
CA HIS A 115 -11.57 1.87 -4.16
C HIS A 115 -12.96 2.51 -4.13
N PRO A 116 -13.33 3.31 -3.10
CA PRO A 116 -14.67 3.90 -3.00
C PRO A 116 -15.03 4.89 -4.12
N ARG A 117 -14.04 5.43 -4.85
CA ARG A 117 -14.27 6.34 -5.98
C ARG A 117 -14.77 5.64 -7.25
N ASN A 118 -14.48 4.34 -7.38
CA ASN A 118 -14.83 3.60 -8.57
C ASN A 118 -16.29 3.13 -8.48
N PRO A 119 -17.02 3.07 -9.60
CA PRO A 119 -18.33 2.44 -9.62
C PRO A 119 -18.25 1.01 -9.10
N LYS A 120 -19.25 0.59 -8.36
CA LYS A 120 -19.34 -0.76 -7.85
C LYS A 120 -19.36 -1.76 -9.02
N ALA A 121 -18.37 -2.64 -9.08
CA ALA A 121 -18.34 -3.70 -10.08
C ALA A 121 -19.45 -4.72 -9.81
N PRO A 122 -19.99 -5.37 -10.85
CA PRO A 122 -20.83 -6.55 -10.65
C PRO A 122 -20.06 -7.60 -9.85
N GLY A 123 -20.58 -8.10 -8.78
CA GLY A 123 -19.88 -9.04 -7.89
C GLY A 123 -18.99 -8.39 -6.84
N ASN A 124 -18.95 -7.06 -6.74
CA ASN A 124 -18.30 -6.40 -5.63
C ASN A 124 -19.13 -6.60 -4.36
N SER A 125 -18.80 -7.64 -3.60
CA SER A 125 -19.39 -7.96 -2.33
C SER A 125 -18.34 -8.47 -1.35
N LEU A 126 -18.65 -8.43 -0.06
CA LEU A 126 -17.79 -9.02 0.96
C LEU A 126 -17.59 -10.54 0.76
N GLU A 127 -18.53 -11.23 0.15
CA GLU A 127 -18.43 -12.66 -0.13
C GLU A 127 -17.27 -13.01 -1.04
N VAL A 128 -16.93 -12.14 -1.98
CA VAL A 128 -15.78 -12.34 -2.88
C VAL A 128 -14.47 -12.40 -2.10
N ALA A 129 -14.36 -11.63 -1.03
CA ALA A 129 -13.17 -11.59 -0.17
C ALA A 129 -13.20 -12.61 0.97
N ALA A 130 -14.29 -13.35 1.17
CA ALA A 130 -14.48 -14.22 2.33
C ALA A 130 -13.49 -15.40 2.39
N ASN A 131 -12.92 -15.79 1.25
CA ASN A 131 -11.95 -16.90 1.18
C ASN A 131 -10.50 -16.47 1.42
N LEU A 132 -10.24 -15.18 1.60
CA LEU A 132 -8.90 -14.73 1.96
C LEU A 132 -8.54 -15.24 3.38
N PRO A 133 -7.26 -15.59 3.61
CA PRO A 133 -6.82 -16.00 4.94
C PRO A 133 -7.18 -14.98 6.02
N THR A 134 -7.53 -15.45 7.21
CA THR A 134 -7.93 -14.61 8.35
C THR A 134 -7.18 -15.04 9.62
N PRO A 135 -6.29 -14.22 10.19
CA PRO A 135 -5.78 -12.95 9.64
C PRO A 135 -4.90 -13.17 8.41
N LEU A 136 -4.84 -12.18 7.54
CA LEU A 136 -3.91 -12.19 6.41
C LEU A 136 -2.57 -11.62 6.88
N GLN A 137 -1.52 -12.43 6.86
CA GLN A 137 -0.17 -12.03 7.26
C GLN A 137 0.69 -11.79 6.02
N LEU A 138 1.30 -10.61 5.93
CA LEU A 138 2.15 -10.21 4.82
C LEU A 138 3.47 -9.63 5.31
N VAL A 139 4.54 -9.92 4.56
CA VAL A 139 5.86 -9.35 4.77
C VAL A 139 6.16 -8.41 3.60
N PHE A 140 6.51 -7.17 3.92
CA PHE A 140 6.86 -6.15 2.92
C PHE A 140 8.37 -5.94 2.91
N PRO A 141 9.07 -6.38 1.85
CA PRO A 141 10.54 -6.38 1.82
C PRO A 141 11.14 -5.11 1.23
N SER A 142 10.33 -4.20 0.71
CA SER A 142 10.83 -3.00 0.03
C SER A 142 9.84 -1.84 0.08
N ILE A 143 10.39 -0.64 -0.12
CA ILE A 143 9.63 0.59 -0.34
C ILE A 143 9.84 1.01 -1.79
N CYS A 144 8.77 1.38 -2.48
CA CYS A 144 8.85 1.89 -3.85
C CYS A 144 8.38 3.34 -3.93
N LEU A 145 9.17 4.17 -4.60
CA LEU A 145 8.71 5.46 -5.08
C LEU A 145 7.99 5.21 -6.40
N ILE A 146 6.71 5.52 -6.44
CA ILE A 146 5.87 5.30 -7.61
C ILE A 146 5.26 6.60 -8.11
N GLU A 147 4.94 6.63 -9.41
CA GLU A 147 4.36 7.78 -10.08
C GLU A 147 3.18 7.39 -10.95
N GLN A 148 2.15 8.21 -10.91
CA GLN A 148 1.04 8.13 -11.85
C GLN A 148 0.93 9.45 -12.62
N SER A 149 0.83 9.36 -13.94
CA SER A 149 0.57 10.49 -14.82
C SER A 149 -0.86 10.40 -15.35
N GLY A 150 -1.71 11.37 -15.02
CA GLY A 150 -3.14 11.32 -15.36
C GLY A 150 -3.79 10.03 -14.84
N ASP A 151 -4.51 9.33 -15.72
CA ASP A 151 -5.21 8.07 -15.41
C ASP A 151 -4.46 6.81 -15.88
N TYR A 152 -3.17 6.95 -16.21
CA TYR A 152 -2.35 5.81 -16.61
C TYR A 152 -1.98 4.92 -15.41
N PRO A 153 -1.59 3.67 -15.66
CA PRO A 153 -1.07 2.81 -14.60
C PRO A 153 0.11 3.47 -13.85
N TRP A 154 0.17 3.20 -12.56
CA TRP A 154 1.31 3.60 -11.74
C TRP A 154 2.58 2.88 -12.21
N ARG A 155 3.68 3.60 -12.23
CA ARG A 155 5.00 3.05 -12.54
C ARG A 155 5.95 3.19 -11.36
N VAL A 156 6.81 2.21 -11.17
CA VAL A 156 7.87 2.26 -10.16
C VAL A 156 9.02 3.10 -10.73
N LEU A 157 9.38 4.14 -10.01
CA LEU A 157 10.55 4.96 -10.32
C LEU A 157 11.81 4.40 -9.65
N GLU A 158 11.71 4.07 -8.38
CA GLU A 158 12.81 3.60 -7.54
C GLU A 158 12.28 2.56 -6.54
N ALA A 159 13.12 1.58 -6.22
CA ALA A 159 12.83 0.58 -5.19
C ALA A 159 13.97 0.51 -4.18
N TYR A 160 13.63 0.46 -2.91
CA TYR A 160 14.58 0.44 -1.80
C TYR A 160 14.31 -0.79 -0.93
N ALA A 161 15.27 -1.72 -0.89
CA ALA A 161 15.15 -2.91 -0.08
C ALA A 161 15.23 -2.58 1.41
N LEU A 162 14.36 -3.20 2.21
CA LEU A 162 14.46 -3.22 3.64
C LEU A 162 15.49 -4.28 4.05
N LYS A 163 16.62 -3.83 4.54
CA LYS A 163 17.77 -4.65 4.93
C LYS A 163 18.14 -4.28 6.35
N GLY A 164 17.69 -5.01 7.28
CA GLY A 164 18.03 -4.76 8.64
C GLY A 164 17.85 -5.98 9.50
N GLY A 165 18.70 -6.04 10.49
CA GLY A 165 18.66 -7.07 11.50
C GLY A 165 19.39 -8.35 11.06
N VAL A 166 20.40 -8.63 11.75
CA VAL A 166 20.87 -9.99 11.93
C VAL A 166 20.04 -10.56 13.04
#